data_be5f4dadf7417be399f5471b4c3680a5
#
_entry.id   be5f4dadf7417be399f5471b4c3680a5
#
_cell.length_a   1.000
_cell.length_b   1.000
_cell.length_c   1.000
_cell.angle_alpha   90.00
_cell.angle_beta   90.00
_cell.angle_gamma   90.00
#
_symmetry.space_group_name_H-M   'P 1'
#
loop_
_entity.id
_entity.type
_entity.pdbx_description
1 polymer ?
#
loop_
_entity_poly.entity_id
_entity_poly.type
_entity_poly.pdbx_seq_one_letter_code
_entity_poly.pdbx_strand_id
1 'polypeptide(L)'
;MKRILITGAAGFLGSHLCDRFIKEGYHVIGMDNLITGDLRNVEHLFPLPQFDFYHHDVSKFIHVSGPLDYILHFASPASPIDYLKIPIQTLKVGALGTHNCLGLAKEKKATMLVASTSEVYGDPQVHPQNEDYWGNVNPVGPRGVYDEAKRFMESITRAYHTFHGVDTRIVRIFNTYGPRMRLNDGRALPAFIGQALRGENLTVFGDGSQTRSFCYVDDLIEGIYRLLMSNYTMPVNIGNPHEISLLDFAKEVLKLTGSSVSIEFKDLPVDDPKQRRPDITRAQELLGWQPTIDRAEGLKITYDYFRSLPQEEWSKKPKEF
;
A
#
# COMPACT_ATOMS: atom_id res chain seq x y z
N MET A 1 -9.77 11.08 -24.43
CA MET A 1 -9.29 11.02 -23.04
C MET A 1 -9.02 9.56 -22.71
N LYS A 2 -7.84 9.22 -22.19
CA LYS A 2 -7.54 7.85 -21.74
C LYS A 2 -8.34 7.51 -20.50
N ARG A 3 -8.72 6.23 -20.35
CA ARG A 3 -9.53 5.75 -19.24
C ARG A 3 -8.75 4.74 -18.39
N ILE A 4 -8.87 4.86 -17.08
CA ILE A 4 -8.18 4.01 -16.12
C ILE A 4 -9.14 3.50 -15.05
N LEU A 5 -9.09 2.20 -14.78
CA LEU A 5 -9.75 1.59 -13.63
C LEU A 5 -8.76 1.47 -12.47
N ILE A 6 -9.14 1.99 -11.29
CA ILE A 6 -8.37 1.86 -10.04
C ILE A 6 -9.22 1.10 -9.04
N THR A 7 -8.84 -0.12 -8.71
CA THR A 7 -9.51 -0.89 -7.66
C THR A 7 -8.89 -0.61 -6.30
N GLY A 8 -9.66 -0.64 -5.23
CA GLY A 8 -9.22 -0.15 -3.91
C GLY A 8 -9.17 1.39 -3.87
N ALA A 9 -9.97 2.05 -4.70
CA ALA A 9 -9.94 3.49 -4.94
C ALA A 9 -10.22 4.33 -3.69
N ALA A 10 -11.06 3.86 -2.77
CA ALA A 10 -11.36 4.55 -1.51
C ALA A 10 -10.34 4.25 -0.39
N GLY A 11 -9.32 3.43 -0.68
CA GLY A 11 -8.21 3.15 0.23
C GLY A 11 -7.14 4.25 0.23
N PHE A 12 -6.13 4.09 1.11
CA PHE A 12 -5.01 5.04 1.24
C PHE A 12 -4.34 5.29 -0.12
N LEU A 13 -3.69 4.30 -0.70
CA LEU A 13 -2.94 4.46 -1.95
C LEU A 13 -3.87 4.68 -3.16
N GLY A 14 -5.01 3.98 -3.20
CA GLY A 14 -5.97 4.11 -4.29
C GLY A 14 -6.48 5.53 -4.48
N SER A 15 -6.78 6.23 -3.38
CA SER A 15 -7.27 7.61 -3.44
C SER A 15 -6.21 8.61 -3.94
N HIS A 16 -4.95 8.45 -3.56
CA HIS A 16 -3.84 9.25 -4.11
C HIS A 16 -3.59 8.96 -5.60
N LEU A 17 -3.76 7.70 -6.03
CA LEU A 17 -3.69 7.35 -7.45
C LEU A 17 -4.85 7.99 -8.23
N CYS A 18 -6.07 8.01 -7.68
CA CYS A 18 -7.20 8.72 -8.31
C CYS A 18 -6.86 10.20 -8.55
N ASP A 19 -6.35 10.88 -7.52
CA ASP A 19 -5.93 12.30 -7.65
C ASP A 19 -4.85 12.46 -8.73
N ARG A 20 -3.84 11.58 -8.71
CA ARG A 20 -2.74 11.66 -9.68
C ARG A 20 -3.25 11.51 -11.11
N PHE A 21 -4.07 10.51 -11.41
CA PHE A 21 -4.55 10.28 -12.77
C PHE A 21 -5.56 11.30 -13.24
N ILE A 22 -6.39 11.86 -12.34
CA ILE A 22 -7.23 13.03 -12.65
C ILE A 22 -6.35 14.22 -13.06
N LYS A 23 -5.29 14.51 -12.30
CA LYS A 23 -4.35 15.59 -12.60
C LYS A 23 -3.63 15.38 -13.96
N GLU A 24 -3.36 14.14 -14.32
CA GLU A 24 -2.76 13.78 -15.63
C GLU A 24 -3.78 13.80 -16.78
N GLY A 25 -5.04 14.15 -16.53
CA GLY A 25 -6.08 14.28 -17.54
C GLY A 25 -6.73 12.97 -17.99
N TYR A 26 -6.71 11.95 -17.13
CA TYR A 26 -7.42 10.70 -17.38
C TYR A 26 -8.88 10.76 -16.90
N HIS A 27 -9.72 9.94 -17.51
CA HIS A 27 -11.01 9.57 -16.93
C HIS A 27 -10.79 8.40 -15.98
N VAL A 28 -10.98 8.63 -14.69
CA VAL A 28 -10.72 7.66 -13.62
C VAL A 28 -12.01 6.97 -13.22
N ILE A 29 -11.98 5.63 -13.23
CA ILE A 29 -13.03 4.78 -12.70
C ILE A 29 -12.51 4.19 -11.40
N GLY A 30 -12.99 4.72 -10.27
CA GLY A 30 -12.71 4.17 -8.93
C GLY A 30 -13.63 3.00 -8.63
N MET A 31 -13.09 1.91 -8.11
CA MET A 31 -13.86 0.74 -7.68
C MET A 31 -13.41 0.28 -6.29
N ASP A 32 -14.35 0.14 -5.36
CA ASP A 32 -14.07 -0.29 -3.98
C ASP A 32 -15.31 -0.94 -3.36
N ASN A 33 -15.15 -1.91 -2.47
CA ASN A 33 -16.25 -2.50 -1.70
C ASN A 33 -16.39 -1.91 -0.30
N LEU A 34 -15.51 -0.94 0.06
CA LEU A 34 -15.51 -0.20 1.32
C LEU A 34 -15.32 -1.08 2.59
N ILE A 35 -14.79 -2.31 2.42
CA ILE A 35 -14.52 -3.18 3.56
C ILE A 35 -13.46 -2.57 4.49
N THR A 36 -12.44 -1.90 3.90
CA THR A 36 -11.40 -1.15 4.62
C THR A 36 -11.25 0.27 4.10
N GLY A 37 -11.78 0.57 2.92
CA GLY A 37 -11.80 1.89 2.30
C GLY A 37 -12.79 2.85 2.97
N ASP A 38 -12.60 4.15 2.74
CA ASP A 38 -13.45 5.23 3.23
C ASP A 38 -13.78 6.20 2.08
N LEU A 39 -15.06 6.44 1.80
CA LEU A 39 -15.49 7.34 0.72
C LEU A 39 -14.96 8.77 0.90
N ARG A 40 -14.71 9.23 2.14
CA ARG A 40 -14.11 10.54 2.42
C ARG A 40 -12.77 10.75 1.71
N ASN A 41 -12.05 9.67 1.41
CA ASN A 41 -10.78 9.74 0.69
C ASN A 41 -10.93 10.18 -0.77
N VAL A 42 -12.11 10.02 -1.36
CA VAL A 42 -12.39 10.31 -2.78
C VAL A 42 -13.61 11.22 -3.01
N GLU A 43 -14.32 11.65 -1.95
CA GLU A 43 -15.53 12.46 -2.06
C GLU A 43 -15.31 13.78 -2.81
N HIS A 44 -14.12 14.36 -2.69
CA HIS A 44 -13.72 15.58 -3.40
C HIS A 44 -13.66 15.40 -4.93
N LEU A 45 -13.61 14.17 -5.42
CA LEU A 45 -13.59 13.83 -6.84
C LEU A 45 -15.00 13.68 -7.44
N PHE A 46 -16.05 13.43 -6.64
CA PHE A 46 -17.40 13.21 -7.14
C PHE A 46 -17.98 14.34 -8.00
N PRO A 47 -17.66 15.63 -7.74
CA PRO A 47 -18.13 16.72 -8.61
C PRO A 47 -17.44 16.77 -9.98
N LEU A 48 -16.36 16.01 -10.19
CA LEU A 48 -15.56 16.06 -11.40
C LEU A 48 -16.14 15.15 -12.50
N PRO A 49 -16.38 15.64 -13.72
CA PRO A 49 -16.99 14.85 -14.80
C PRO A 49 -16.07 13.72 -15.31
N GLN A 50 -14.80 13.73 -14.95
CA GLN A 50 -13.82 12.70 -15.30
C GLN A 50 -13.61 11.64 -14.20
N PHE A 51 -14.49 11.60 -13.18
CA PHE A 51 -14.44 10.60 -12.13
C PHE A 51 -15.77 9.86 -12.00
N ASP A 52 -15.71 8.52 -12.12
CA ASP A 52 -16.82 7.63 -11.78
C ASP A 52 -16.44 6.75 -10.61
N PHE A 53 -17.37 6.44 -9.72
CA PHE A 53 -17.16 5.52 -8.61
C PHE A 53 -18.16 4.35 -8.63
N TYR A 54 -17.63 3.13 -8.53
CA TYR A 54 -18.42 1.90 -8.46
C TYR A 54 -18.20 1.22 -7.10
N HIS A 55 -19.27 1.09 -6.32
CA HIS A 55 -19.27 0.24 -5.13
C HIS A 55 -19.34 -1.22 -5.56
N HIS A 56 -18.21 -1.92 -5.60
CA HIS A 56 -18.12 -3.28 -6.10
C HIS A 56 -17.00 -4.10 -5.47
N ASP A 57 -17.24 -5.38 -5.24
CA ASP A 57 -16.25 -6.35 -4.78
C ASP A 57 -15.57 -7.02 -5.99
N VAL A 58 -14.27 -6.75 -6.17
CA VAL A 58 -13.49 -7.27 -7.30
C VAL A 58 -13.31 -8.80 -7.28
N SER A 59 -13.61 -9.48 -6.17
CA SER A 59 -13.69 -10.95 -6.14
C SER A 59 -14.91 -11.50 -6.88
N LYS A 60 -15.84 -10.63 -7.28
CA LYS A 60 -16.98 -10.91 -8.16
C LYS A 60 -16.65 -10.54 -9.59
N PHE A 61 -17.49 -10.97 -10.53
CA PHE A 61 -17.33 -10.61 -11.94
C PHE A 61 -17.31 -9.10 -12.13
N ILE A 62 -16.30 -8.59 -12.85
CA ILE A 62 -16.13 -7.16 -13.10
C ILE A 62 -16.55 -6.85 -14.53
N HIS A 63 -17.45 -5.89 -14.66
CA HIS A 63 -17.82 -5.31 -15.96
C HIS A 63 -17.60 -3.80 -15.94
N VAL A 64 -16.88 -3.29 -16.96
CA VAL A 64 -16.72 -1.85 -17.21
C VAL A 64 -17.07 -1.57 -18.65
N SER A 65 -18.05 -0.69 -18.86
CA SER A 65 -18.49 -0.31 -20.20
C SER A 65 -17.46 0.58 -20.93
N GLY A 66 -17.34 0.38 -22.23
CA GLY A 66 -16.43 1.14 -23.08
C GLY A 66 -14.95 0.69 -22.99
N PRO A 67 -14.03 1.43 -23.62
CA PRO A 67 -12.61 1.10 -23.62
C PRO A 67 -11.95 1.38 -22.27
N LEU A 68 -10.89 0.64 -21.98
CA LEU A 68 -9.96 0.90 -20.87
C LEU A 68 -8.54 0.86 -21.43
N ASP A 69 -7.72 1.85 -21.06
CA ASP A 69 -6.30 1.88 -21.39
C ASP A 69 -5.46 1.22 -20.30
N TYR A 70 -5.86 1.41 -19.02
CA TYR A 70 -5.10 0.94 -17.87
C TYR A 70 -6.01 0.37 -16.78
N ILE A 71 -5.46 -0.58 -16.02
CA ILE A 71 -6.06 -1.12 -14.79
C ILE A 71 -5.00 -1.13 -13.70
N LEU A 72 -5.27 -0.46 -12.58
CA LEU A 72 -4.46 -0.51 -11.37
C LEU A 72 -5.19 -1.33 -10.30
N HIS A 73 -4.64 -2.49 -9.97
CA HIS A 73 -5.26 -3.38 -8.97
C HIS A 73 -4.62 -3.18 -7.60
N PHE A 74 -5.27 -2.33 -6.79
CA PHE A 74 -4.88 -1.96 -5.43
C PHE A 74 -5.84 -2.46 -4.35
N ALA A 75 -6.97 -3.06 -4.73
CA ALA A 75 -7.92 -3.64 -3.78
C ALA A 75 -7.27 -4.80 -3.01
N SER A 76 -7.01 -4.57 -1.74
CA SER A 76 -6.53 -5.59 -0.79
C SER A 76 -6.57 -5.05 0.63
N PRO A 77 -7.05 -5.79 1.64
CA PRO A 77 -6.75 -5.49 3.03
C PRO A 77 -5.23 -5.61 3.24
N ALA A 78 -4.57 -4.51 3.59
CA ALA A 78 -3.10 -4.45 3.61
C ALA A 78 -2.54 -4.21 5.03
N SER A 79 -3.40 -3.94 5.99
CA SER A 79 -3.03 -3.78 7.40
C SER A 79 -3.05 -5.13 8.12
N PRO A 80 -2.08 -5.43 9.00
CA PRO A 80 -2.10 -6.65 9.81
C PRO A 80 -3.39 -6.84 10.60
N ILE A 81 -3.95 -5.76 11.13
CA ILE A 81 -5.22 -5.80 11.86
C ILE A 81 -6.37 -6.25 10.96
N ASP A 82 -6.40 -5.79 9.71
CA ASP A 82 -7.47 -6.14 8.79
C ASP A 82 -7.33 -7.56 8.25
N TYR A 83 -6.19 -7.91 7.65
CA TYR A 83 -6.07 -9.20 6.99
C TYR A 83 -6.11 -10.38 7.97
N LEU A 84 -5.73 -10.19 9.25
CA LEU A 84 -5.91 -11.21 10.28
C LEU A 84 -7.36 -11.38 10.71
N LYS A 85 -8.19 -10.33 10.60
CA LYS A 85 -9.62 -10.37 10.92
C LYS A 85 -10.48 -10.90 9.79
N ILE A 86 -10.09 -10.64 8.53
CA ILE A 86 -10.82 -11.06 7.33
C ILE A 86 -9.92 -11.89 6.39
N PRO A 87 -9.33 -13.01 6.89
CA PRO A 87 -8.32 -13.75 6.16
C PRO A 87 -8.83 -14.35 4.86
N ILE A 88 -10.04 -14.87 4.84
CA ILE A 88 -10.63 -15.49 3.65
C ILE A 88 -10.90 -14.44 2.56
N GLN A 89 -11.38 -13.26 2.92
CA GLN A 89 -11.59 -12.15 1.99
C GLN A 89 -10.27 -11.66 1.42
N THR A 90 -9.21 -11.61 2.25
CA THR A 90 -7.86 -11.23 1.81
C THR A 90 -7.31 -12.22 0.77
N LEU A 91 -7.42 -13.53 1.01
CA LEU A 91 -7.04 -14.55 0.04
C LEU A 91 -7.87 -14.48 -1.24
N LYS A 92 -9.21 -14.28 -1.12
CA LYS A 92 -10.11 -14.17 -2.29
C LYS A 92 -9.77 -12.97 -3.16
N VAL A 93 -9.49 -11.80 -2.58
CA VAL A 93 -9.14 -10.62 -3.40
C VAL A 93 -7.78 -10.80 -4.07
N GLY A 94 -6.80 -11.40 -3.40
CA GLY A 94 -5.51 -11.73 -4.00
C GLY A 94 -5.60 -12.72 -5.16
N ALA A 95 -6.48 -13.71 -5.06
CA ALA A 95 -6.68 -14.75 -6.07
C ALA A 95 -7.75 -14.35 -7.10
N LEU A 96 -9.02 -14.33 -6.71
CA LEU A 96 -10.15 -14.10 -7.60
C LEU A 96 -10.20 -12.64 -8.11
N GLY A 97 -9.89 -11.67 -7.22
CA GLY A 97 -9.85 -10.26 -7.61
C GLY A 97 -8.80 -10.00 -8.68
N THR A 98 -7.60 -10.54 -8.50
CA THR A 98 -6.52 -10.42 -9.49
C THR A 98 -6.89 -11.13 -10.79
N HIS A 99 -7.44 -12.36 -10.72
CA HIS A 99 -7.91 -13.10 -11.89
C HIS A 99 -8.95 -12.32 -12.68
N ASN A 100 -9.96 -11.75 -12.02
CA ASN A 100 -11.02 -10.97 -12.66
C ASN A 100 -10.46 -9.70 -13.32
N CYS A 101 -9.55 -8.98 -12.65
CA CYS A 101 -8.89 -7.80 -13.23
C CYS A 101 -8.04 -8.16 -14.45
N LEU A 102 -7.30 -9.28 -14.40
CA LEU A 102 -6.52 -9.78 -15.55
C LEU A 102 -7.41 -10.22 -16.71
N GLY A 103 -8.56 -10.85 -16.42
CA GLY A 103 -9.57 -11.18 -17.42
C GLY A 103 -10.11 -9.92 -18.12
N LEU A 104 -10.44 -8.89 -17.36
CA LEU A 104 -10.86 -7.60 -17.88
C LEU A 104 -9.74 -6.93 -18.70
N ALA A 105 -8.49 -6.94 -18.19
CA ALA A 105 -7.34 -6.39 -18.92
C ALA A 105 -7.15 -7.07 -20.29
N LYS A 106 -7.28 -8.40 -20.34
CA LYS A 106 -7.24 -9.18 -21.57
C LYS A 106 -8.36 -8.79 -22.54
N GLU A 107 -9.61 -8.69 -22.05
CA GLU A 107 -10.78 -8.29 -22.84
C GLU A 107 -10.61 -6.89 -23.44
N LYS A 108 -10.17 -5.92 -22.63
CA LYS A 108 -10.03 -4.51 -23.01
C LYS A 108 -8.72 -4.21 -23.72
N LYS A 109 -7.77 -5.15 -23.77
CA LYS A 109 -6.38 -4.94 -24.23
C LYS A 109 -5.70 -3.81 -23.43
N ALA A 110 -6.01 -3.72 -22.14
CA ALA A 110 -5.48 -2.71 -21.24
C ALA A 110 -4.17 -3.16 -20.61
N THR A 111 -3.25 -2.21 -20.35
CA THR A 111 -2.08 -2.46 -19.49
C THR A 111 -2.54 -2.57 -18.04
N MET A 112 -2.10 -3.61 -17.33
CA MET A 112 -2.45 -3.81 -15.93
C MET A 112 -1.25 -3.70 -15.01
N LEU A 113 -1.36 -2.88 -13.94
CA LEU A 113 -0.40 -2.85 -12.85
C LEU A 113 -1.03 -3.44 -11.59
N VAL A 114 -0.29 -4.36 -10.95
CA VAL A 114 -0.70 -4.98 -9.69
C VAL A 114 0.16 -4.50 -8.52
N ALA A 115 -0.50 -4.20 -7.41
CA ALA A 115 0.14 -3.79 -6.16
C ALA A 115 0.60 -5.01 -5.37
N SER A 116 1.83 -5.46 -5.60
CA SER A 116 2.53 -6.38 -4.70
C SER A 116 3.12 -5.63 -3.51
N THR A 117 3.93 -6.28 -2.72
CA THR A 117 4.40 -5.78 -1.43
C THR A 117 5.79 -6.31 -1.10
N SER A 118 6.50 -5.61 -0.22
CA SER A 118 7.72 -6.14 0.40
C SER A 118 7.49 -7.39 1.25
N GLU A 119 6.24 -7.68 1.63
CA GLU A 119 5.92 -8.88 2.42
C GLU A 119 6.16 -10.19 1.65
N VAL A 120 6.24 -10.16 0.30
CA VAL A 120 6.62 -11.32 -0.52
C VAL A 120 8.04 -11.83 -0.21
N TYR A 121 8.86 -11.01 0.45
CA TYR A 121 10.19 -11.38 0.90
C TYR A 121 10.20 -12.11 2.26
N GLY A 122 9.10 -12.09 3.01
CA GLY A 122 8.96 -12.73 4.32
C GLY A 122 9.92 -12.15 5.37
N ASP A 123 10.53 -13.02 6.18
CA ASP A 123 11.68 -12.68 7.05
C ASP A 123 12.98 -12.81 6.23
N PRO A 124 13.49 -11.71 5.67
CA PRO A 124 14.47 -11.80 4.59
C PRO A 124 15.84 -12.19 5.07
N GLN A 125 16.48 -13.10 4.34
CA GLN A 125 17.88 -13.51 4.52
C GLN A 125 18.85 -12.67 3.66
N VAL A 126 18.31 -11.80 2.79
CA VAL A 126 19.06 -10.88 1.93
C VAL A 126 18.71 -9.45 2.33
N HIS A 127 19.73 -8.63 2.54
CA HIS A 127 19.57 -7.22 2.96
C HIS A 127 20.58 -6.31 2.24
N PRO A 128 20.16 -5.22 1.59
CA PRO A 128 18.78 -4.85 1.26
C PRO A 128 18.09 -5.88 0.34
N GLN A 129 16.73 -5.91 0.34
CA GLN A 129 15.97 -6.84 -0.50
C GLN A 129 15.96 -6.34 -1.95
N ASN A 130 16.53 -7.12 -2.87
CA ASN A 130 16.43 -6.92 -4.31
C ASN A 130 15.34 -7.82 -4.91
N GLU A 131 14.90 -7.50 -6.13
CA GLU A 131 13.76 -8.18 -6.76
C GLU A 131 14.04 -9.62 -7.19
N ASP A 132 15.30 -10.02 -7.30
CA ASP A 132 15.71 -11.38 -7.69
C ASP A 132 15.74 -12.33 -6.48
N TYR A 133 15.60 -11.80 -5.27
CA TYR A 133 15.44 -12.60 -4.05
C TYR A 133 14.01 -13.16 -3.96
N TRP A 134 13.88 -14.48 -3.86
CA TRP A 134 12.59 -15.19 -3.86
C TRP A 134 11.82 -15.10 -2.55
N GLY A 135 12.47 -14.68 -1.48
CA GLY A 135 11.87 -14.53 -0.17
C GLY A 135 12.01 -15.77 0.73
N ASN A 136 11.68 -15.54 2.00
CA ASN A 136 11.62 -16.55 3.05
C ASN A 136 10.30 -16.37 3.82
N VAL A 137 9.21 -16.89 3.24
CA VAL A 137 7.84 -16.72 3.75
C VAL A 137 7.41 -18.00 4.48
N ASN A 138 6.77 -17.84 5.65
CA ASN A 138 6.06 -18.92 6.34
C ASN A 138 4.62 -19.03 5.78
N PRO A 139 4.33 -19.98 4.87
CA PRO A 139 3.04 -20.01 4.16
C PRO A 139 1.86 -20.42 5.06
N VAL A 140 2.13 -21.04 6.21
CA VAL A 140 1.11 -21.48 7.17
C VAL A 140 1.10 -20.65 8.45
N GLY A 141 2.00 -19.67 8.56
CA GLY A 141 2.05 -18.74 9.68
C GLY A 141 0.90 -17.72 9.63
N PRO A 142 0.70 -16.95 10.70
CA PRO A 142 -0.40 -15.99 10.79
C PRO A 142 -0.36 -14.91 9.69
N ARG A 143 0.83 -14.52 9.22
CA ARG A 143 1.01 -13.55 8.14
C ARG A 143 0.85 -14.14 6.74
N GLY A 144 0.94 -15.49 6.61
CA GLY A 144 0.86 -16.21 5.35
C GLY A 144 -0.39 -15.90 4.51
N VAL A 145 -1.48 -15.53 5.16
CA VAL A 145 -2.72 -15.08 4.49
C VAL A 145 -2.46 -13.93 3.51
N TYR A 146 -1.75 -12.91 3.95
CA TYR A 146 -1.46 -11.73 3.12
C TYR A 146 -0.26 -11.99 2.20
N ASP A 147 0.79 -12.57 2.73
CA ASP A 147 2.03 -12.82 2.01
C ASP A 147 1.78 -13.73 0.81
N GLU A 148 1.08 -14.86 1.00
CA GLU A 148 0.77 -15.81 -0.08
C GLU A 148 -0.30 -15.25 -1.04
N ALA A 149 -1.27 -14.45 -0.58
CA ALA A 149 -2.18 -13.75 -1.48
C ALA A 149 -1.43 -12.87 -2.48
N LYS A 150 -0.38 -12.16 -2.02
CA LYS A 150 0.45 -11.29 -2.87
C LYS A 150 1.43 -12.08 -3.76
N ARG A 151 2.02 -13.16 -3.25
CA ARG A 151 2.86 -14.07 -4.05
C ARG A 151 2.07 -14.74 -5.16
N PHE A 152 0.86 -15.21 -4.86
CA PHE A 152 -0.06 -15.74 -5.87
C PHE A 152 -0.43 -14.67 -6.91
N MET A 153 -0.72 -13.42 -6.48
CA MET A 153 -1.00 -12.29 -7.37
C MET A 153 0.15 -12.08 -8.38
N GLU A 154 1.40 -12.07 -7.95
CA GLU A 154 2.56 -11.97 -8.86
C GLU A 154 2.60 -13.14 -9.85
N SER A 155 2.42 -14.37 -9.35
CA SER A 155 2.50 -15.58 -10.15
C SER A 155 1.43 -15.64 -11.25
N ILE A 156 0.16 -15.37 -10.90
CA ILE A 156 -0.94 -15.36 -11.89
C ILE A 156 -0.78 -14.20 -12.89
N THR A 157 -0.27 -13.05 -12.45
CA THR A 157 0.02 -11.90 -13.33
C THR A 157 1.06 -12.27 -14.38
N ARG A 158 2.14 -12.94 -13.98
CA ARG A 158 3.16 -13.44 -14.91
C ARG A 158 2.61 -14.51 -15.86
N ALA A 159 1.75 -15.40 -15.38
CA ALA A 159 1.10 -16.39 -16.24
C ALA A 159 0.23 -15.74 -17.33
N TYR A 160 -0.58 -14.74 -16.97
CA TYR A 160 -1.39 -14.00 -17.97
C TYR A 160 -0.52 -13.25 -18.98
N HIS A 161 0.58 -12.65 -18.53
CA HIS A 161 1.54 -12.03 -19.45
C HIS A 161 2.11 -13.06 -20.45
N THR A 162 2.61 -14.18 -19.94
CA THR A 162 3.31 -15.18 -20.75
C THR A 162 2.37 -15.94 -21.70
N PHE A 163 1.20 -16.36 -21.22
CA PHE A 163 0.33 -17.27 -21.99
C PHE A 163 -0.81 -16.55 -22.70
N HIS A 164 -1.16 -15.33 -22.32
CA HIS A 164 -2.23 -14.56 -22.93
C HIS A 164 -1.80 -13.23 -23.52
N GLY A 165 -0.52 -12.85 -23.39
CA GLY A 165 0.00 -11.61 -23.94
C GLY A 165 -0.55 -10.34 -23.28
N VAL A 166 -1.10 -10.44 -22.05
CA VAL A 166 -1.56 -9.26 -21.30
C VAL A 166 -0.35 -8.41 -20.95
N ASP A 167 -0.40 -7.12 -21.24
CA ASP A 167 0.66 -6.19 -20.84
C ASP A 167 0.54 -5.88 -19.36
N THR A 168 1.56 -6.29 -18.56
CA THR A 168 1.48 -6.25 -17.10
C THR A 168 2.68 -5.56 -16.46
N ARG A 169 2.45 -4.95 -15.27
CA ARG A 169 3.47 -4.36 -14.39
C ARG A 169 3.25 -4.89 -12.96
N ILE A 170 4.32 -5.06 -12.22
CA ILE A 170 4.28 -5.51 -10.83
C ILE A 170 5.08 -4.53 -9.99
N VAL A 171 4.43 -3.83 -9.06
CA VAL A 171 5.14 -3.00 -8.07
C VAL A 171 5.22 -3.72 -6.74
N ARG A 172 6.42 -3.86 -6.16
CA ARG A 172 6.63 -4.30 -4.78
C ARG A 172 6.75 -3.08 -3.88
N ILE A 173 5.68 -2.77 -3.19
CA ILE A 173 5.54 -1.58 -2.35
C ILE A 173 6.18 -1.86 -0.98
N PHE A 174 7.09 -0.99 -0.56
CA PHE A 174 7.62 -0.97 0.79
C PHE A 174 6.81 -0.05 1.70
N ASN A 175 7.11 -0.05 3.02
CA ASN A 175 6.33 0.72 3.98
C ASN A 175 6.14 2.17 3.51
N THR A 176 4.90 2.55 3.35
CA THR A 176 4.51 3.88 2.86
C THR A 176 3.61 4.56 3.88
N TYR A 177 3.75 5.86 3.99
CA TYR A 177 2.98 6.70 4.91
C TYR A 177 2.55 8.00 4.25
N GLY A 178 1.52 8.64 4.82
CA GLY A 178 1.00 9.91 4.34
C GLY A 178 -0.43 10.18 4.79
N PRO A 179 -1.00 11.30 4.36
CA PRO A 179 -2.42 11.63 4.54
C PRO A 179 -3.34 10.51 4.07
N ARG A 180 -4.54 10.39 4.64
CA ARG A 180 -5.55 9.36 4.36
C ARG A 180 -5.18 7.94 4.83
N MET A 181 -4.01 7.74 5.50
CA MET A 181 -3.84 6.55 6.32
C MET A 181 -4.80 6.57 7.50
N ARG A 182 -5.20 5.39 7.98
CA ARG A 182 -6.02 5.28 9.20
C ARG A 182 -5.12 5.28 10.43
N LEU A 183 -5.46 6.08 11.45
CA LEU A 183 -4.72 6.10 12.74
C LEU A 183 -4.75 4.74 13.46
N ASN A 184 -5.81 3.96 13.25
CA ASN A 184 -5.98 2.62 13.80
C ASN A 184 -5.59 1.50 12.83
N ASP A 185 -4.68 1.77 11.91
CA ASP A 185 -4.19 0.83 10.89
C ASP A 185 -3.33 -0.30 11.49
N GLY A 186 -2.73 -0.08 12.68
CA GLY A 186 -1.91 -1.07 13.38
C GLY A 186 -0.44 -1.07 12.97
N ARG A 187 -0.04 -0.29 11.96
CA ARG A 187 1.37 -0.09 11.61
C ARG A 187 2.01 0.97 12.52
N ALA A 188 3.34 0.92 12.66
CA ALA A 188 4.07 1.71 13.66
C ALA A 188 3.82 3.23 13.55
N LEU A 189 3.88 3.82 12.33
CA LEU A 189 3.74 5.26 12.16
C LEU A 189 2.37 5.79 12.60
N PRO A 190 1.22 5.31 12.05
CA PRO A 190 -0.08 5.80 12.50
C PRO A 190 -0.35 5.45 13.97
N ALA A 191 0.17 4.34 14.49
CA ALA A 191 0.03 3.99 15.91
C ALA A 191 0.75 5.03 16.80
N PHE A 192 2.00 5.37 16.52
CA PHE A 192 2.76 6.34 17.30
C PHE A 192 2.13 7.74 17.26
N ILE A 193 1.74 8.22 16.07
CA ILE A 193 1.06 9.52 15.96
C ILE A 193 -0.28 9.50 16.71
N GLY A 194 -1.08 8.45 16.52
CA GLY A 194 -2.37 8.32 17.20
C GLY A 194 -2.23 8.28 18.73
N GLN A 195 -1.27 7.53 19.25
CA GLN A 195 -0.97 7.48 20.70
C GLN A 195 -0.53 8.85 21.22
N ALA A 196 0.38 9.53 20.51
CA ALA A 196 0.83 10.86 20.91
C ALA A 196 -0.34 11.88 20.92
N LEU A 197 -1.24 11.84 19.93
CA LEU A 197 -2.43 12.72 19.87
C LEU A 197 -3.43 12.46 21.00
N ARG A 198 -3.52 11.20 21.49
CA ARG A 198 -4.40 10.82 22.61
C ARG A 198 -3.74 10.99 23.98
N GLY A 199 -2.45 11.37 24.03
CA GLY A 199 -1.70 11.45 25.29
C GLY A 199 -1.39 10.07 25.88
N GLU A 200 -1.33 9.02 25.07
CA GLU A 200 -0.98 7.64 25.46
C GLU A 200 0.51 7.39 25.24
N ASN A 201 1.12 6.48 26.02
CA ASN A 201 2.50 6.08 25.80
C ASN A 201 2.68 5.43 24.43
N LEU A 202 3.81 5.70 23.76
CA LEU A 202 4.13 5.07 22.49
C LEU A 202 4.56 3.61 22.72
N THR A 203 3.88 2.68 22.07
CA THR A 203 4.15 1.25 22.20
C THR A 203 5.21 0.81 21.20
N VAL A 204 6.41 0.45 21.69
CA VAL A 204 7.48 -0.16 20.91
C VAL A 204 7.53 -1.66 21.24
N PHE A 205 7.48 -2.50 20.21
CA PHE A 205 7.58 -3.95 20.36
C PHE A 205 9.04 -4.39 20.41
N GLY A 206 9.35 -5.43 21.22
CA GLY A 206 10.72 -5.87 21.49
C GLY A 206 11.53 -4.76 22.16
N ASP A 207 12.82 -4.68 21.85
CA ASP A 207 13.73 -3.62 22.32
C ASP A 207 13.77 -2.39 21.40
N GLY A 208 12.99 -2.42 20.29
CA GLY A 208 12.92 -1.35 19.29
C GLY A 208 14.12 -1.27 18.34
N SER A 209 15.03 -2.26 18.37
CA SER A 209 16.19 -2.32 17.47
C SER A 209 15.82 -2.72 16.02
N GLN A 210 14.65 -3.32 15.82
CA GLN A 210 14.18 -3.68 14.49
C GLN A 210 14.06 -2.43 13.60
N THR A 211 14.54 -2.55 12.36
CA THR A 211 14.60 -1.42 11.44
C THR A 211 13.47 -1.46 10.40
N ARG A 212 13.03 -0.29 10.00
CA ARG A 212 12.11 -0.07 8.90
C ARG A 212 12.58 1.10 8.04
N SER A 213 12.17 1.09 6.78
CA SER A 213 12.32 2.22 5.88
C SER A 213 10.93 2.74 5.52
N PHE A 214 10.76 4.05 5.50
CA PHE A 214 9.46 4.69 5.29
C PHE A 214 9.50 5.59 4.06
N CYS A 215 8.65 5.32 3.08
CA CYS A 215 8.49 6.12 1.87
C CYS A 215 7.26 7.02 2.00
N TYR A 216 7.42 8.31 1.69
CA TYR A 216 6.28 9.22 1.64
C TYR A 216 5.40 8.88 0.43
N VAL A 217 4.08 9.07 0.59
CA VAL A 217 3.09 8.61 -0.39
C VAL A 217 3.29 9.21 -1.78
N ASP A 218 3.64 10.50 -1.90
CA ASP A 218 3.79 11.15 -3.19
C ASP A 218 4.98 10.58 -3.99
N ASP A 219 6.09 10.25 -3.30
CA ASP A 219 7.21 9.53 -3.93
C ASP A 219 6.79 8.16 -4.44
N LEU A 220 6.00 7.41 -3.64
CA LEU A 220 5.48 6.11 -4.06
C LEU A 220 4.57 6.24 -5.29
N ILE A 221 3.63 7.19 -5.29
CA ILE A 221 2.70 7.44 -6.40
C ILE A 221 3.45 7.79 -7.69
N GLU A 222 4.50 8.62 -7.59
CA GLU A 222 5.36 8.92 -8.74
C GLU A 222 6.06 7.67 -9.26
N GLY A 223 6.60 6.82 -8.38
CA GLY A 223 7.23 5.55 -8.79
C GLY A 223 6.24 4.59 -9.47
N ILE A 224 5.02 4.46 -8.94
CA ILE A 224 3.95 3.67 -9.55
C ILE A 224 3.58 4.21 -10.92
N TYR A 225 3.43 5.53 -11.05
CA TYR A 225 3.12 6.18 -12.33
C TYR A 225 4.20 5.90 -13.38
N ARG A 226 5.47 6.08 -13.05
CA ARG A 226 6.58 5.80 -13.97
C ARG A 226 6.65 4.33 -14.37
N LEU A 227 6.42 3.41 -13.43
CA LEU A 227 6.38 1.99 -13.72
C LEU A 227 5.23 1.63 -14.66
N LEU A 228 4.03 2.17 -14.43
CA LEU A 228 2.89 1.96 -15.33
C LEU A 228 3.19 2.43 -16.76
N MET A 229 3.87 3.58 -16.90
CA MET A 229 4.21 4.16 -18.22
C MET A 229 5.41 3.49 -18.88
N SER A 230 6.16 2.66 -18.16
CA SER A 230 7.27 1.88 -18.72
C SER A 230 6.75 0.65 -19.48
N ASN A 231 7.67 -0.07 -20.14
CA ASN A 231 7.40 -1.37 -20.77
C ASN A 231 7.96 -2.55 -19.95
N TYR A 232 8.40 -2.32 -18.72
CA TYR A 232 9.06 -3.34 -17.90
C TYR A 232 8.04 -4.21 -17.20
N THR A 233 8.11 -5.53 -17.38
CA THR A 233 7.06 -6.49 -16.95
C THR A 233 7.42 -7.35 -15.74
N MET A 234 8.67 -7.26 -15.26
CA MET A 234 9.10 -7.95 -14.04
C MET A 234 8.87 -7.05 -12.81
N PRO A 235 8.92 -7.60 -11.58
CA PRO A 235 8.75 -6.80 -10.37
C PRO A 235 9.75 -5.67 -10.24
N VAL A 236 9.29 -4.54 -9.68
CA VAL A 236 10.13 -3.39 -9.31
C VAL A 236 9.80 -2.97 -7.88
N ASN A 237 10.84 -2.86 -7.05
CA ASN A 237 10.75 -2.31 -5.70
C ASN A 237 10.57 -0.79 -5.76
N ILE A 238 9.52 -0.29 -5.10
CA ILE A 238 9.32 1.14 -4.87
C ILE A 238 9.24 1.38 -3.37
N GLY A 239 10.18 2.17 -2.86
CA GLY A 239 10.30 2.46 -1.42
C GLY A 239 11.51 3.34 -1.13
N ASN A 240 11.65 3.76 0.13
CA ASN A 240 12.78 4.57 0.57
C ASN A 240 13.89 3.64 1.14
N PRO A 241 15.14 3.72 0.68
CA PRO A 241 16.22 2.86 1.17
C PRO A 241 16.81 3.30 2.52
N HIS A 242 16.38 4.43 3.09
CA HIS A 242 16.90 4.93 4.38
C HIS A 242 16.18 4.25 5.55
N GLU A 243 16.92 3.42 6.29
CA GLU A 243 16.43 2.73 7.48
C GLU A 243 16.47 3.60 8.72
N ILE A 244 15.57 3.30 9.65
CA ILE A 244 15.56 3.82 11.00
C ILE A 244 15.11 2.72 11.97
N SER A 245 15.68 2.67 13.19
CA SER A 245 15.17 1.79 14.24
C SER A 245 13.79 2.26 14.71
N LEU A 246 12.93 1.33 15.14
CA LEU A 246 11.60 1.72 15.65
C LEU A 246 11.70 2.57 16.91
N LEU A 247 12.75 2.37 17.74
CA LEU A 247 12.98 3.20 18.91
C LEU A 247 13.34 4.64 18.53
N ASP A 248 14.23 4.84 17.55
CA ASP A 248 14.61 6.19 17.11
C ASP A 248 13.44 6.86 16.36
N PHE A 249 12.66 6.07 15.63
CA PHE A 249 11.45 6.58 14.99
C PHE A 249 10.39 7.04 16.00
N ALA A 250 10.20 6.31 17.11
CA ALA A 250 9.32 6.73 18.20
C ALA A 250 9.79 8.06 18.83
N LYS A 251 11.11 8.22 19.06
CA LYS A 251 11.69 9.48 19.56
C LYS A 251 11.48 10.64 18.57
N GLU A 252 11.62 10.38 17.25
CA GLU A 252 11.36 11.37 16.19
C GLU A 252 9.90 11.83 16.21
N VAL A 253 8.94 10.91 16.38
CA VAL A 253 7.52 11.24 16.51
C VAL A 253 7.23 12.03 17.77
N LEU A 254 7.81 11.70 18.93
CA LEU A 254 7.67 12.49 20.16
C LEU A 254 8.16 13.92 19.98
N LYS A 255 9.33 14.08 19.35
CA LYS A 255 9.89 15.40 19.04
C LYS A 255 8.98 16.21 18.11
N LEU A 256 8.46 15.56 17.06
CA LEU A 256 7.56 16.20 16.07
C LEU A 256 6.26 16.66 16.71
N THR A 257 5.65 15.81 17.55
CA THR A 257 4.34 16.09 18.16
C THR A 257 4.42 17.01 19.37
N GLY A 258 5.62 17.21 19.95
CA GLY A 258 5.81 17.91 21.22
C GLY A 258 5.18 17.17 22.41
N SER A 259 4.85 15.89 22.26
CA SER A 259 4.22 15.08 23.30
C SER A 259 5.23 14.71 24.40
N SER A 260 4.81 14.79 25.66
CA SER A 260 5.60 14.42 26.83
C SER A 260 5.37 12.99 27.33
N VAL A 261 4.63 12.18 26.56
CA VAL A 261 4.37 10.77 26.90
C VAL A 261 5.64 9.93 26.84
N SER A 262 5.65 8.79 27.53
CA SER A 262 6.79 7.87 27.56
C SER A 262 6.73 6.83 26.44
N ILE A 263 7.83 6.12 26.22
CA ILE A 263 7.87 4.92 25.39
C ILE A 263 7.67 3.70 26.30
N GLU A 264 6.71 2.84 25.94
CA GLU A 264 6.40 1.58 26.60
C GLU A 264 6.83 0.42 25.71
N PHE A 265 7.55 -0.56 26.26
CA PHE A 265 7.99 -1.74 25.54
C PHE A 265 7.02 -2.89 25.75
N LYS A 266 6.70 -3.64 24.68
CA LYS A 266 5.85 -4.85 24.68
C LYS A 266 6.51 -5.98 23.95
N ASP A 267 6.06 -7.22 24.17
CA ASP A 267 6.59 -8.40 23.50
C ASP A 267 6.46 -8.31 21.98
N LEU A 268 7.48 -8.80 21.28
CA LEU A 268 7.50 -8.80 19.82
C LEU A 268 6.43 -9.76 19.27
N PRO A 269 5.60 -9.33 18.29
CA PRO A 269 4.67 -10.21 17.60
C PRO A 269 5.37 -11.36 16.89
N VAL A 270 4.68 -12.51 16.79
CA VAL A 270 5.16 -13.68 16.07
C VAL A 270 5.33 -13.34 14.57
N ASP A 271 6.43 -13.81 13.97
CA ASP A 271 6.77 -13.62 12.55
C ASP A 271 6.92 -12.13 12.12
N ASP A 272 7.17 -11.18 13.06
CA ASP A 272 7.46 -9.80 12.66
C ASP A 272 8.88 -9.71 12.07
N PRO A 273 9.06 -9.21 10.83
CA PRO A 273 10.38 -9.13 10.19
C PRO A 273 11.34 -8.24 10.98
N LYS A 274 12.59 -8.68 11.14
CA LYS A 274 13.62 -7.92 11.87
C LYS A 274 14.10 -6.70 11.07
N GLN A 275 14.19 -6.84 9.75
CA GLN A 275 14.72 -5.82 8.84
C GLN A 275 13.87 -5.72 7.58
N ARG A 276 13.63 -4.50 7.10
CA ARG A 276 12.92 -4.26 5.84
C ARG A 276 13.46 -3.01 5.16
N ARG A 277 14.25 -3.24 4.08
CA ARG A 277 14.87 -2.17 3.30
C ARG A 277 14.88 -2.53 1.81
N PRO A 278 14.32 -1.69 0.91
CA PRO A 278 14.40 -1.96 -0.52
C PRO A 278 15.82 -1.72 -1.07
N ASP A 279 16.24 -2.59 -1.96
CA ASP A 279 17.16 -2.21 -3.03
C ASP A 279 16.31 -1.55 -4.12
N ILE A 280 16.63 -0.31 -4.49
CA ILE A 280 15.90 0.47 -5.49
C ILE A 280 16.71 0.69 -6.78
N THR A 281 17.82 -0.01 -6.95
CA THR A 281 18.70 0.12 -8.12
C THR A 281 17.91 -0.05 -9.42
N ARG A 282 17.05 -1.06 -9.47
CA ARG A 282 16.18 -1.32 -10.63
C ARG A 282 15.23 -0.15 -10.93
N ALA A 283 14.62 0.46 -9.92
CA ALA A 283 13.77 1.63 -10.10
C ALA A 283 14.57 2.86 -10.59
N GLN A 284 15.79 3.05 -10.08
CA GLN A 284 16.67 4.13 -10.53
C GLN A 284 17.07 3.97 -12.00
N GLU A 285 17.53 2.78 -12.38
CA GLU A 285 18.03 2.51 -13.74
C GLU A 285 16.92 2.50 -14.80
N LEU A 286 15.78 1.86 -14.50
CA LEU A 286 14.71 1.67 -15.48
C LEU A 286 13.71 2.83 -15.53
N LEU A 287 13.47 3.49 -14.38
CA LEU A 287 12.42 4.51 -14.26
C LEU A 287 12.98 5.92 -14.03
N GLY A 288 14.30 6.06 -13.80
CA GLY A 288 14.89 7.30 -13.34
C GLY A 288 14.25 7.78 -12.02
N TRP A 289 13.79 6.84 -11.16
CA TRP A 289 13.05 7.13 -9.95
C TRP A 289 13.86 6.87 -8.68
N GLN A 290 13.76 7.81 -7.75
CA GLN A 290 14.19 7.66 -6.36
C GLN A 290 13.31 8.52 -5.47
N PRO A 291 13.16 8.22 -4.16
CA PRO A 291 12.43 9.08 -3.24
C PRO A 291 13.14 10.43 -3.09
N THR A 292 12.37 11.50 -3.03
CA THR A 292 12.87 12.89 -2.99
C THR A 292 12.39 13.64 -1.75
N ILE A 293 11.30 13.17 -1.12
CA ILE A 293 10.73 13.84 0.05
C ILE A 293 11.43 13.35 1.30
N ASP A 294 12.02 14.29 2.04
CA ASP A 294 12.67 14.00 3.33
C ASP A 294 11.67 13.46 4.35
N ARG A 295 12.12 12.52 5.20
CA ARG A 295 11.24 11.89 6.19
C ARG A 295 10.65 12.91 7.16
N ALA A 296 11.41 13.90 7.61
CA ALA A 296 10.91 14.91 8.55
C ALA A 296 9.82 15.79 7.91
N GLU A 297 9.95 16.12 6.62
CA GLU A 297 8.95 16.85 5.86
C GLU A 297 7.67 16.00 5.71
N GLY A 298 7.79 14.77 5.22
CA GLY A 298 6.65 13.88 5.04
C GLY A 298 5.92 13.56 6.36
N LEU A 299 6.68 13.38 7.46
CA LEU A 299 6.11 13.19 8.80
C LEU A 299 5.31 14.41 9.25
N LYS A 300 5.84 15.62 9.02
CA LYS A 300 5.13 16.85 9.37
C LYS A 300 3.81 16.96 8.63
N ILE A 301 3.80 16.75 7.31
CA ILE A 301 2.58 16.79 6.50
C ILE A 301 1.56 15.75 7.00
N THR A 302 2.03 14.53 7.29
CA THR A 302 1.19 13.45 7.79
C THR A 302 0.61 13.75 9.18
N TYR A 303 1.42 14.29 10.08
CA TYR A 303 0.98 14.72 11.42
C TYR A 303 -0.05 15.84 11.35
N ASP A 304 0.21 16.87 10.53
CA ASP A 304 -0.71 17.99 10.34
C ASP A 304 -2.06 17.51 9.79
N TYR A 305 -2.06 16.54 8.87
CA TYR A 305 -3.29 15.88 8.40
C TYR A 305 -4.03 15.16 9.54
N PHE A 306 -3.37 14.30 10.31
CA PHE A 306 -4.02 13.59 11.41
C PHE A 306 -4.55 14.54 12.49
N ARG A 307 -3.81 15.60 12.79
CA ARG A 307 -4.23 16.63 13.73
C ARG A 307 -5.46 17.40 13.25
N SER A 308 -5.65 17.55 11.94
CA SER A 308 -6.82 18.23 11.35
C SER A 308 -8.09 17.37 11.38
N LEU A 309 -7.99 16.06 11.61
CA LEU A 309 -9.15 15.18 11.73
C LEU A 309 -9.95 15.50 12.98
N PRO A 310 -11.29 15.26 12.95
CA PRO A 310 -12.11 15.36 14.17
C PRO A 310 -11.55 14.51 15.30
N GLN A 311 -11.63 15.00 16.53
CA GLN A 311 -11.10 14.30 17.72
C GLN A 311 -11.67 12.89 17.90
N GLU A 312 -12.88 12.65 17.44
CA GLU A 312 -13.54 11.34 17.43
C GLU A 312 -12.76 10.31 16.58
N GLU A 313 -12.08 10.74 15.52
CA GLU A 313 -11.25 9.85 14.69
C GLU A 313 -10.01 9.35 15.43
N TRP A 314 -9.46 10.13 16.36
CA TRP A 314 -8.31 9.73 17.17
C TRP A 314 -8.66 8.62 18.15
N SER A 315 -9.92 8.59 18.62
CA SER A 315 -10.42 7.64 19.62
C SER A 315 -10.85 6.30 19.03
N LYS A 316 -10.94 6.18 17.71
CA LYS A 316 -11.36 4.94 17.04
C LYS A 316 -10.35 3.84 17.29
N LYS A 317 -10.74 2.86 18.10
CA LYS A 317 -10.01 1.58 18.18
C LYS A 317 -10.17 0.81 16.87
N PRO A 318 -9.24 -0.12 16.55
CA PRO A 318 -9.45 -1.06 15.45
C PRO A 318 -10.83 -1.71 15.58
N LYS A 319 -11.61 -1.73 14.50
CA LYS A 319 -12.92 -2.38 14.52
C LYS A 319 -12.75 -3.82 15.01
N GLU A 320 -13.42 -4.17 16.08
CA GLU A 320 -13.63 -5.57 16.45
C GLU A 320 -14.68 -6.12 15.49
N PHE A 321 -14.30 -7.14 14.70
CA PHE A 321 -15.22 -7.83 13.77
C PHE A 321 -15.72 -9.11 14.41
#